data_a00d74acac310837766e4cafc83e2516
#
_entry.id   a00d74acac310837766e4cafc83e2516
#
_cell.length_a   1.000
_cell.length_b   1.000
_cell.length_c   1.000
_cell.angle_alpha   90.00
_cell.angle_beta   90.00
_cell.angle_gamma   90.00
#
_symmetry.space_group_name_H-M   'P 1'
#
loop_
_entity.id
_entity.type
_entity.pdbx_description
1 polymer ?
#
loop_
_entity_poly.entity_id
_entity_poly.type
_entity_poly.pdbx_seq_one_letter_code
_entity_poly.pdbx_strand_id
1 'polypeptide(L)'
;MSFKEGEFVKKGDVLAVITVPELGKAKAAYSATTSKAIAARTNADRLQALAEKRLAADQEVASAKAEADALEAEARAASDQLNALGSSAAAAGGSLLSLRAPLSGVVVSRDAIVGQPAAPEATLATITDLSQVWFLARVFEKNLSEVRMAAPVEVTLNAYPKERFRGSVEYLGKQIDPTARTLVARIALTNRADLLRLGLFGTARVGTGEESERQSVPVVPRDAVTDIGEKTVVFVQQADGDYDVHEVVLGEEALGKVRVVSGLREHELVVVDGVFTLKSAVMKSSFGEAE
;
A
#
# COMPACT_ATOMS: atom_id res chain seq x y z
N MET A 1 25.55 -5.06 -16.73
CA MET A 1 24.29 -5.24 -15.99
C MET A 1 24.30 -6.59 -15.34
N SER A 2 23.99 -6.64 -14.03
CA SER A 2 24.09 -7.85 -13.21
C SER A 2 22.75 -8.31 -12.63
N PHE A 3 21.61 -7.78 -13.08
CA PHE A 3 20.27 -8.09 -12.55
C PHE A 3 19.28 -8.48 -13.64
N LYS A 4 18.27 -9.27 -13.27
CA LYS A 4 17.17 -9.73 -14.12
C LYS A 4 15.82 -9.34 -13.52
N GLU A 5 14.79 -9.28 -14.36
CA GLU A 5 13.41 -9.16 -13.87
C GLU A 5 13.04 -10.36 -12.98
N GLY A 6 12.34 -10.09 -11.89
CA GLY A 6 12.00 -11.08 -10.86
C GLY A 6 13.11 -11.37 -9.85
N GLU A 7 14.30 -10.82 -10.01
CA GLU A 7 15.41 -11.02 -9.08
C GLU A 7 15.27 -10.11 -7.86
N PHE A 8 15.58 -10.64 -6.68
CA PHE A 8 15.66 -9.86 -5.45
C PHE A 8 17.02 -9.21 -5.32
N VAL A 9 17.05 -7.90 -5.09
CA VAL A 9 18.27 -7.11 -4.89
C VAL A 9 18.24 -6.45 -3.52
N LYS A 10 19.41 -6.29 -2.92
CA LYS A 10 19.58 -5.57 -1.65
C LYS A 10 19.93 -4.11 -1.89
N LYS A 11 19.51 -3.24 -0.98
CA LYS A 11 19.91 -1.83 -1.00
C LYS A 11 21.43 -1.71 -1.10
N GLY A 12 21.91 -0.96 -2.10
CA GLY A 12 23.33 -0.73 -2.36
C GLY A 12 23.95 -1.68 -3.39
N ASP A 13 23.28 -2.77 -3.78
CA ASP A 13 23.76 -3.69 -4.83
C ASP A 13 23.98 -2.93 -6.15
N VAL A 14 25.07 -3.27 -6.85
CA VAL A 14 25.39 -2.65 -8.14
C VAL A 14 24.53 -3.30 -9.22
N LEU A 15 23.64 -2.53 -9.79
CA LEU A 15 22.72 -2.96 -10.85
C LEU A 15 23.36 -2.84 -12.23
N ALA A 16 23.98 -1.69 -12.49
CA ALA A 16 24.57 -1.40 -13.77
C ALA A 16 25.79 -0.48 -13.61
N VAL A 17 26.66 -0.48 -14.59
CA VAL A 17 27.70 0.52 -14.75
C VAL A 17 27.39 1.30 -16.04
N ILE A 18 27.29 2.62 -15.89
CA ILE A 18 26.92 3.55 -16.95
C ILE A 18 28.14 4.42 -17.26
N THR A 19 28.41 4.64 -18.53
CA THR A 19 29.43 5.59 -18.96
C THR A 19 28.78 6.97 -19.06
N VAL A 20 29.27 7.92 -18.25
CA VAL A 20 28.83 9.32 -18.21
C VAL A 20 30.03 10.21 -18.57
N PRO A 21 30.14 10.67 -19.83
CA PRO A 21 31.28 11.50 -20.28
C PRO A 21 31.46 12.78 -19.43
N GLU A 22 30.35 13.41 -19.02
CA GLU A 22 30.33 14.61 -18.19
C GLU A 22 31.00 14.37 -16.83
N LEU A 23 30.83 13.18 -16.28
CA LEU A 23 31.48 12.78 -15.02
C LEU A 23 33.00 12.74 -15.18
N GLY A 24 33.48 12.21 -16.29
CA GLY A 24 34.93 12.21 -16.60
C GLY A 24 35.51 13.61 -16.66
N LYS A 25 34.79 14.53 -17.35
CA LYS A 25 35.19 15.95 -17.43
C LYS A 25 35.18 16.62 -16.06
N ALA A 26 34.14 16.42 -15.25
CA ALA A 26 34.04 16.99 -13.92
C ALA A 26 35.14 16.47 -12.99
N LYS A 27 35.49 15.18 -13.05
CA LYS A 27 36.62 14.62 -12.29
C LYS A 27 37.95 15.21 -12.67
N ALA A 28 38.20 15.39 -13.98
CA ALA A 28 39.42 16.01 -14.48
C ALA A 28 39.54 17.48 -14.02
N ALA A 29 38.42 18.23 -14.09
CA ALA A 29 38.35 19.61 -13.61
C ALA A 29 38.63 19.69 -12.12
N TYR A 30 38.00 18.85 -11.30
CA TYR A 30 38.23 18.79 -9.86
C TYR A 30 39.67 18.46 -9.53
N SER A 31 40.30 17.49 -10.18
CA SER A 31 41.69 17.12 -9.99
C SER A 31 42.63 18.29 -10.30
N ALA A 32 42.38 18.98 -11.43
CA ALA A 32 43.18 20.11 -11.83
C ALA A 32 43.06 21.31 -10.88
N THR A 33 41.85 21.69 -10.45
CA THR A 33 41.62 22.79 -9.55
C THR A 33 42.19 22.49 -8.15
N THR A 34 42.00 21.23 -7.67
CA THR A 34 42.57 20.82 -6.37
C THR A 34 44.09 20.87 -6.38
N SER A 35 44.74 20.42 -7.47
CA SER A 35 46.21 20.50 -7.58
C SER A 35 46.71 21.96 -7.54
N LYS A 36 46.01 22.86 -8.25
CA LYS A 36 46.33 24.31 -8.23
C LYS A 36 46.14 24.91 -6.84
N ALA A 37 45.02 24.58 -6.18
CA ALA A 37 44.74 25.09 -4.81
C ALA A 37 45.82 24.64 -3.82
N ILE A 38 46.24 23.38 -3.86
CA ILE A 38 47.30 22.85 -3.00
C ILE A 38 48.62 23.59 -3.28
N ALA A 39 48.98 23.80 -4.52
CA ALA A 39 50.23 24.52 -4.89
C ALA A 39 50.22 25.98 -4.44
N ALA A 40 49.08 26.68 -4.63
CA ALA A 40 48.90 28.07 -4.18
C ALA A 40 48.95 28.16 -2.63
N ARG A 41 48.30 27.25 -1.92
CA ARG A 41 48.37 27.20 -0.45
C ARG A 41 49.75 26.95 0.06
N THR A 42 50.49 26.01 -0.51
CA THR A 42 51.89 25.77 -0.17
C THR A 42 52.75 26.98 -0.42
N ASN A 43 52.53 27.74 -1.51
CA ASN A 43 53.23 28.98 -1.78
C ASN A 43 52.90 30.08 -0.74
N ALA A 44 51.60 30.26 -0.41
CA ALA A 44 51.17 31.22 0.61
C ALA A 44 51.78 30.91 1.97
N ASP A 45 51.77 29.63 2.38
CA ASP A 45 52.36 29.20 3.67
C ASP A 45 53.88 29.42 3.69
N ARG A 46 54.58 29.18 2.56
CA ARG A 46 56.02 29.46 2.42
C ARG A 46 56.29 30.96 2.55
N LEU A 47 55.53 31.81 1.86
CA LEU A 47 55.71 33.28 1.93
C LEU A 47 55.41 33.81 3.34
N GLN A 48 54.41 33.26 4.00
CA GLN A 48 54.11 33.59 5.39
C GLN A 48 55.30 33.29 6.31
N ALA A 49 55.90 32.09 6.20
CA ALA A 49 57.06 31.70 6.99
C ALA A 49 58.31 32.56 6.71
N LEU A 50 58.46 33.06 5.47
CA LEU A 50 59.53 34.01 5.11
C LEU A 50 59.26 35.40 5.67
N ALA A 51 58.01 35.88 5.67
CA ALA A 51 57.62 37.18 6.24
C ALA A 51 57.88 37.24 7.77
N GLU A 52 57.60 36.15 8.49
CA GLU A 52 57.94 36.02 9.91
C GLU A 52 59.43 36.23 10.20
N LYS A 53 60.28 35.89 9.23
CA LYS A 53 61.69 36.08 9.24
C LYS A 53 62.15 37.45 8.64
N ARG A 54 61.18 38.31 8.25
CA ARG A 54 61.39 39.59 7.54
C ARG A 54 62.07 39.43 6.17
N LEU A 55 61.84 38.29 5.47
CA LEU A 55 62.43 37.96 4.18
C LEU A 55 61.41 38.04 3.02
N ALA A 56 60.16 38.39 3.26
CA ALA A 56 59.11 38.64 2.29
C ALA A 56 58.26 39.84 2.74
N ALA A 57 57.65 40.54 1.77
CA ALA A 57 56.80 41.69 2.03
C ALA A 57 55.38 41.24 2.46
N ASP A 58 54.73 41.93 3.39
CA ASP A 58 53.35 41.62 3.83
C ASP A 58 52.36 41.66 2.68
N GLN A 59 52.58 42.52 1.68
CA GLN A 59 51.74 42.59 0.49
C GLN A 59 51.85 41.32 -0.36
N GLU A 60 53.01 40.70 -0.48
CA GLU A 60 53.20 39.42 -1.20
C GLU A 60 52.48 38.29 -0.50
N VAL A 61 52.53 38.25 0.83
CA VAL A 61 51.79 37.26 1.63
C VAL A 61 50.30 37.42 1.46
N ALA A 62 49.78 38.66 1.53
CA ALA A 62 48.36 38.94 1.36
C ALA A 62 47.87 38.53 -0.05
N SER A 63 48.66 38.85 -1.07
CA SER A 63 48.33 38.45 -2.46
C SER A 63 48.31 36.94 -2.66
N ALA A 64 49.33 36.23 -2.15
CA ALA A 64 49.40 34.78 -2.24
C ALA A 64 48.26 34.06 -1.47
N LYS A 65 47.88 34.60 -0.31
CA LYS A 65 46.70 34.09 0.43
C LYS A 65 45.41 34.28 -0.33
N ALA A 66 45.20 35.49 -0.89
CA ALA A 66 44.00 35.76 -1.68
C ALA A 66 43.90 34.82 -2.91
N GLU A 67 45.04 34.55 -3.58
CA GLU A 67 45.09 33.57 -4.67
C GLU A 67 44.80 32.15 -4.22
N ALA A 68 45.37 31.71 -3.09
CA ALA A 68 45.10 30.41 -2.51
C ALA A 68 43.61 30.23 -2.17
N ASP A 69 43.01 31.22 -1.50
CA ASP A 69 41.62 31.23 -1.12
C ASP A 69 40.67 31.17 -2.35
N ALA A 70 41.02 31.91 -3.42
CA ALA A 70 40.27 31.88 -4.67
C ALA A 70 40.33 30.49 -5.34
N LEU A 71 41.52 29.88 -5.43
CA LEU A 71 41.68 28.53 -6.03
C LEU A 71 41.05 27.43 -5.16
N GLU A 72 41.05 27.60 -3.83
CA GLU A 72 40.30 26.70 -2.94
C GLU A 72 38.75 26.79 -3.16
N ALA A 73 38.26 28.00 -3.42
CA ALA A 73 36.85 28.18 -3.75
C ALA A 73 36.48 27.52 -5.11
N GLU A 74 37.36 27.64 -6.12
CA GLU A 74 37.18 26.93 -7.40
C GLU A 74 37.20 25.40 -7.22
N ALA A 75 38.10 24.86 -6.41
CA ALA A 75 38.17 23.44 -6.11
C ALA A 75 36.89 22.94 -5.39
N ARG A 76 36.34 23.74 -4.45
CA ARG A 76 35.06 23.43 -3.81
C ARG A 76 33.91 23.41 -4.81
N ALA A 77 33.82 24.43 -5.67
CA ALA A 77 32.79 24.47 -6.72
C ALA A 77 32.86 23.27 -7.67
N ALA A 78 34.09 22.85 -8.06
CA ALA A 78 34.27 21.63 -8.87
C ALA A 78 33.88 20.35 -8.11
N SER A 79 34.11 20.28 -6.80
CA SER A 79 33.65 19.19 -5.94
C SER A 79 32.12 19.13 -5.86
N ASP A 80 31.45 20.28 -5.69
CA ASP A 80 29.99 20.36 -5.65
C ASP A 80 29.36 19.93 -6.97
N GLN A 81 29.94 20.33 -8.08
CA GLN A 81 29.52 19.89 -9.42
C GLN A 81 29.66 18.37 -9.57
N LEU A 82 30.74 17.78 -9.05
CA LEU A 82 30.97 16.34 -9.08
C LEU A 82 29.93 15.58 -8.24
N ASN A 83 29.63 16.09 -7.05
CA ASN A 83 28.60 15.54 -6.17
C ASN A 83 27.20 15.61 -6.78
N ALA A 84 26.89 16.71 -7.49
CA ALA A 84 25.61 16.85 -8.21
C ALA A 84 25.45 15.81 -9.35
N LEU A 85 26.54 15.31 -9.91
CA LEU A 85 26.53 14.20 -10.87
C LEU A 85 26.46 12.82 -10.23
N GLY A 86 26.21 12.73 -8.91
CA GLY A 86 26.05 11.47 -8.17
C GLY A 86 27.35 10.72 -7.92
N SER A 87 28.51 11.39 -7.99
CA SER A 87 29.80 10.80 -7.72
C SER A 87 30.60 11.64 -6.73
N SER A 88 31.44 10.97 -5.94
CA SER A 88 32.38 11.66 -5.07
C SER A 88 33.79 11.72 -5.69
N ALA A 89 34.60 12.63 -5.18
CA ALA A 89 36.01 12.77 -5.56
C ALA A 89 36.82 11.47 -5.36
N ALA A 90 36.46 10.68 -4.35
CA ALA A 90 37.13 9.42 -4.00
C ALA A 90 36.69 8.22 -4.86
N ALA A 91 35.62 8.37 -5.67
CA ALA A 91 35.11 7.25 -6.47
C ALA A 91 36.10 6.93 -7.60
N ALA A 92 36.59 5.69 -7.65
CA ALA A 92 37.43 5.19 -8.73
C ALA A 92 36.64 5.14 -10.06
N GLY A 93 37.35 5.25 -11.19
CA GLY A 93 36.79 4.95 -12.50
C GLY A 93 36.26 6.12 -13.31
N GLY A 94 37.08 7.09 -13.67
CA GLY A 94 36.89 8.07 -14.77
C GLY A 94 35.43 8.46 -15.06
N SER A 95 34.94 8.05 -16.23
CA SER A 95 33.57 8.31 -16.70
C SER A 95 32.53 7.27 -16.25
N LEU A 96 32.90 6.30 -15.43
CA LEU A 96 32.01 5.22 -15.03
C LEU A 96 31.21 5.59 -13.75
N LEU A 97 29.89 5.44 -13.84
CA LEU A 97 28.97 5.61 -12.74
C LEU A 97 28.32 4.26 -12.41
N SER A 98 28.45 3.79 -11.17
CA SER A 98 27.77 2.59 -10.70
C SER A 98 26.36 2.93 -10.23
N LEU A 99 25.36 2.46 -10.95
CA LEU A 99 23.97 2.54 -10.54
C LEU A 99 23.70 1.47 -9.48
N ARG A 100 23.23 1.89 -8.31
CA ARG A 100 22.96 1.00 -7.18
C ARG A 100 21.48 0.97 -6.83
N ALA A 101 21.03 -0.15 -6.27
CA ALA A 101 19.67 -0.31 -5.78
C ALA A 101 19.39 0.67 -4.62
N PRO A 102 18.37 1.54 -4.71
CA PRO A 102 18.04 2.52 -3.67
C PRO A 102 17.38 1.87 -2.44
N LEU A 103 16.73 0.70 -2.62
CA LEU A 103 16.06 -0.09 -1.60
C LEU A 103 16.26 -1.58 -1.87
N SER A 104 15.99 -2.42 -0.85
CA SER A 104 15.92 -3.87 -1.04
C SER A 104 14.55 -4.24 -1.57
N GLY A 105 14.46 -5.11 -2.58
CA GLY A 105 13.19 -5.48 -3.20
C GLY A 105 13.38 -6.31 -4.46
N VAL A 106 12.29 -6.55 -5.15
CA VAL A 106 12.26 -7.31 -6.41
C VAL A 106 12.32 -6.36 -7.60
N VAL A 107 13.10 -6.69 -8.60
CA VAL A 107 13.12 -5.97 -9.88
C VAL A 107 11.85 -6.30 -10.66
N VAL A 108 10.94 -5.33 -10.78
CA VAL A 108 9.64 -5.50 -11.44
C VAL A 108 9.74 -5.29 -12.94
N SER A 109 10.54 -4.31 -13.37
CA SER A 109 10.83 -4.07 -14.79
C SER A 109 12.29 -3.71 -15.00
N ARG A 110 12.79 -4.01 -16.20
CA ARG A 110 14.11 -3.66 -16.68
C ARG A 110 14.01 -3.06 -18.08
N ASP A 111 14.04 -1.75 -18.15
CA ASP A 111 13.91 -1.01 -19.41
C ASP A 111 15.27 -0.73 -20.06
N ALA A 112 16.35 -0.86 -19.30
CA ALA A 112 17.71 -0.62 -19.79
C ALA A 112 18.23 -1.75 -20.66
N ILE A 113 18.81 -1.39 -21.82
CA ILE A 113 19.47 -2.31 -22.74
C ILE A 113 20.97 -2.05 -22.73
N VAL A 114 21.76 -3.13 -22.61
CA VAL A 114 23.21 -3.01 -22.59
C VAL A 114 23.74 -2.48 -23.92
N GLY A 115 24.60 -1.46 -23.86
CA GLY A 115 25.20 -0.82 -25.05
C GLY A 115 24.34 0.26 -25.69
N GLN A 116 23.13 0.52 -25.20
CA GLN A 116 22.31 1.64 -25.67
C GLN A 116 22.50 2.88 -24.78
N PRO A 117 22.50 4.09 -25.39
CA PRO A 117 22.49 5.33 -24.66
C PRO A 117 21.15 5.48 -23.92
N ALA A 118 21.20 5.93 -22.67
CA ALA A 118 20.01 6.27 -21.87
C ALA A 118 19.97 7.79 -21.66
N ALA A 119 18.79 8.37 -21.81
CA ALA A 119 18.57 9.76 -21.46
C ALA A 119 18.66 9.93 -19.91
N PRO A 120 19.04 11.10 -19.40
CA PRO A 120 19.14 11.35 -17.95
C PRO A 120 17.86 11.05 -17.18
N GLU A 121 16.69 11.18 -17.81
CA GLU A 121 15.36 10.97 -17.22
C GLU A 121 14.80 9.58 -17.49
N ALA A 122 15.53 8.70 -18.20
CA ALA A 122 15.05 7.37 -18.54
C ALA A 122 14.98 6.47 -17.31
N THR A 123 13.86 5.79 -17.13
CA THR A 123 13.74 4.71 -16.16
C THR A 123 14.55 3.52 -16.65
N LEU A 124 15.52 3.08 -15.88
CA LEU A 124 16.39 1.96 -16.23
C LEU A 124 15.91 0.63 -15.65
N ALA A 125 15.32 0.69 -14.47
CA ALA A 125 14.72 -0.44 -13.79
C ALA A 125 13.74 0.07 -12.72
N THR A 126 12.72 -0.73 -12.41
CA THR A 126 11.82 -0.49 -11.29
C THR A 126 12.05 -1.56 -10.23
N ILE A 127 12.34 -1.14 -9.00
CA ILE A 127 12.54 -2.02 -7.85
C ILE A 127 11.44 -1.71 -6.84
N THR A 128 10.78 -2.75 -6.35
CA THR A 128 9.65 -2.62 -5.43
C THR A 128 9.80 -3.58 -4.27
N ASP A 129 9.55 -3.09 -3.05
CA ASP A 129 9.37 -3.95 -1.88
C ASP A 129 7.94 -4.52 -1.92
N LEU A 130 7.84 -5.83 -2.13
CA LEU A 130 6.58 -6.56 -2.19
C LEU A 130 6.19 -7.21 -0.86
N SER A 131 6.90 -6.93 0.24
CA SER A 131 6.58 -7.47 1.58
C SER A 131 5.24 -6.97 2.09
N GLN A 132 4.89 -5.73 1.75
CA GLN A 132 3.59 -5.11 1.98
C GLN A 132 3.08 -4.51 0.69
N VAL A 133 1.82 -4.74 0.40
CA VAL A 133 1.17 -4.18 -0.79
C VAL A 133 -0.12 -3.48 -0.39
N TRP A 134 -0.51 -2.50 -1.19
CA TRP A 134 -1.78 -1.82 -1.01
C TRP A 134 -2.80 -2.32 -2.02
N PHE A 135 -3.94 -2.74 -1.51
CA PHE A 135 -5.11 -2.95 -2.34
C PHE A 135 -5.92 -1.64 -2.38
N LEU A 136 -6.07 -1.08 -3.57
CA LEU A 136 -6.81 0.17 -3.78
C LEU A 136 -8.27 -0.16 -4.05
N ALA A 137 -9.10 -0.07 -3.02
CA ALA A 137 -10.54 -0.29 -3.13
C ALA A 137 -11.26 1.00 -3.53
N ARG A 138 -12.22 0.89 -4.44
CA ARG A 138 -13.13 1.98 -4.79
C ARG A 138 -14.41 1.84 -3.99
N VAL A 139 -14.63 2.77 -3.08
CA VAL A 139 -15.80 2.82 -2.19
C VAL A 139 -16.81 3.78 -2.80
N PHE A 140 -18.04 3.31 -3.03
CA PHE A 140 -19.13 4.16 -3.52
C PHE A 140 -19.56 5.16 -2.45
N GLU A 141 -19.94 6.36 -2.87
CA GLU A 141 -20.40 7.46 -1.99
C GLU A 141 -21.47 7.02 -0.99
N LYS A 142 -22.43 6.21 -1.42
CA LYS A 142 -23.52 5.70 -0.56
C LYS A 142 -23.04 4.82 0.61
N ASN A 143 -21.85 4.23 0.50
CA ASN A 143 -21.30 3.29 1.51
C ASN A 143 -20.20 3.96 2.37
N LEU A 144 -19.94 5.26 2.17
CA LEU A 144 -18.84 5.94 2.88
C LEU A 144 -19.04 5.99 4.39
N SER A 145 -20.28 6.08 4.87
CA SER A 145 -20.60 6.09 6.31
C SER A 145 -20.25 4.78 7.01
N GLU A 146 -20.17 3.68 6.26
CA GLU A 146 -19.90 2.34 6.78
C GLU A 146 -18.39 2.03 6.86
N VAL A 147 -17.56 2.73 6.07
CA VAL A 147 -16.13 2.48 6.00
C VAL A 147 -15.35 3.40 6.94
N ARG A 148 -14.64 2.83 7.89
CA ARG A 148 -13.84 3.58 8.87
C ARG A 148 -12.35 3.26 8.74
N MET A 149 -11.51 4.19 9.19
CA MET A 149 -10.08 3.95 9.35
C MET A 149 -9.84 2.78 10.29
N ALA A 150 -8.81 1.98 10.02
CA ALA A 150 -8.44 0.78 10.75
C ALA A 150 -9.50 -0.35 10.73
N ALA A 151 -10.60 -0.21 9.98
CA ALA A 151 -11.58 -1.27 9.82
C ALA A 151 -10.92 -2.53 9.25
N PRO A 152 -11.23 -3.73 9.77
CA PRO A 152 -10.71 -4.97 9.24
C PRO A 152 -11.28 -5.23 7.85
N VAL A 153 -10.44 -5.72 6.95
CA VAL A 153 -10.83 -6.01 5.56
C VAL A 153 -10.37 -7.40 5.17
N GLU A 154 -11.24 -8.12 4.48
CA GLU A 154 -10.92 -9.36 3.80
C GLU A 154 -10.94 -9.15 2.30
N VAL A 155 -9.80 -9.35 1.64
CA VAL A 155 -9.63 -9.21 0.20
C VAL A 155 -9.59 -10.59 -0.45
N THR A 156 -10.41 -10.77 -1.48
CA THR A 156 -10.38 -11.94 -2.37
C THR A 156 -9.92 -11.49 -3.74
N LEU A 157 -8.84 -12.10 -4.24
CA LEU A 157 -8.28 -11.78 -5.55
C LEU A 157 -8.82 -12.75 -6.60
N ASN A 158 -9.08 -12.24 -7.81
CA ASN A 158 -9.57 -13.06 -8.92
C ASN A 158 -8.58 -14.18 -9.31
N ALA A 159 -7.29 -13.92 -9.16
CA ALA A 159 -6.24 -14.91 -9.40
C ALA A 159 -6.21 -16.04 -8.35
N TYR A 160 -6.69 -15.77 -7.14
CA TYR A 160 -6.68 -16.69 -6.01
C TYR A 160 -8.06 -16.73 -5.30
N PRO A 161 -9.10 -17.28 -5.93
CA PRO A 161 -10.48 -17.16 -5.42
C PRO A 161 -10.73 -17.95 -4.12
N LYS A 162 -9.85 -18.88 -3.79
CA LYS A 162 -9.92 -19.67 -2.54
C LYS A 162 -9.14 -19.04 -1.38
N GLU A 163 -8.23 -18.10 -1.69
CA GLU A 163 -7.39 -17.44 -0.69
C GLU A 163 -8.06 -16.16 -0.16
N ARG A 164 -7.91 -15.93 1.13
CA ARG A 164 -8.41 -14.76 1.83
C ARG A 164 -7.25 -13.95 2.38
N PHE A 165 -7.06 -12.76 1.85
CA PHE A 165 -6.02 -11.84 2.29
C PHE A 165 -6.62 -10.86 3.31
N ARG A 166 -6.14 -10.92 4.55
CA ARG A 166 -6.63 -10.04 5.61
C ARG A 166 -5.76 -8.80 5.71
N GLY A 167 -6.41 -7.67 5.92
CA GLY A 167 -5.77 -6.37 6.07
C GLY A 167 -6.65 -5.40 6.84
N SER A 168 -6.30 -4.14 6.79
CA SER A 168 -7.07 -3.05 7.38
C SER A 168 -7.05 -1.82 6.49
N VAL A 169 -8.06 -0.97 6.64
CA VAL A 169 -8.12 0.33 5.98
C VAL A 169 -7.05 1.24 6.57
N GLU A 170 -6.00 1.52 5.81
CA GLU A 170 -4.91 2.40 6.24
C GLU A 170 -5.17 3.87 5.88
N TYR A 171 -5.89 4.11 4.79
CA TYR A 171 -6.17 5.44 4.32
C TYR A 171 -7.52 5.51 3.58
N LEU A 172 -8.27 6.56 3.85
CA LEU A 172 -9.46 6.95 3.08
C LEU A 172 -9.18 8.26 2.37
N GLY A 173 -9.35 8.27 1.06
CA GLY A 173 -9.21 9.47 0.25
C GLY A 173 -10.10 10.60 0.77
N LYS A 174 -9.74 11.83 0.46
CA LYS A 174 -10.55 13.02 0.81
C LYS A 174 -11.25 13.62 -0.40
N GLN A 175 -11.08 13.02 -1.56
CA GLN A 175 -11.66 13.48 -2.81
C GLN A 175 -12.43 12.34 -3.46
N ILE A 176 -13.67 12.60 -3.83
CA ILE A 176 -14.52 11.70 -4.60
C ILE A 176 -14.25 11.94 -6.08
N ASP A 177 -14.06 10.87 -6.84
CA ASP A 177 -14.03 10.91 -8.29
C ASP A 177 -15.44 11.25 -8.79
N PRO A 178 -15.65 12.42 -9.42
CA PRO A 178 -16.99 12.87 -9.83
C PRO A 178 -17.61 12.01 -10.93
N THR A 179 -16.78 11.32 -11.72
CA THR A 179 -17.25 10.48 -12.82
C THR A 179 -17.69 9.11 -12.32
N ALA A 180 -16.87 8.47 -11.48
CA ALA A 180 -17.17 7.16 -10.94
C ALA A 180 -17.99 7.21 -9.64
N ARG A 181 -18.13 8.38 -9.01
CA ARG A 181 -18.74 8.61 -7.69
C ARG A 181 -18.18 7.66 -6.63
N THR A 182 -16.88 7.51 -6.65
CA THR A 182 -16.13 6.63 -5.75
C THR A 182 -15.02 7.38 -5.07
N LEU A 183 -14.68 6.92 -3.87
CA LEU A 183 -13.52 7.33 -3.09
C LEU A 183 -12.53 6.18 -3.04
N VAL A 184 -11.24 6.48 -3.11
CA VAL A 184 -10.19 5.47 -3.00
C VAL A 184 -9.89 5.20 -1.53
N ALA A 185 -10.08 3.95 -1.10
CA ALA A 185 -9.59 3.42 0.16
C ALA A 185 -8.33 2.59 -0.06
N ARG A 186 -7.29 2.81 0.73
CA ARG A 186 -6.05 2.05 0.69
C ARG A 186 -6.05 1.04 1.81
N ILE A 187 -5.97 -0.23 1.45
CA ILE A 187 -5.99 -1.37 2.36
C ILE A 187 -4.59 -1.97 2.38
N ALA A 188 -3.97 -2.00 3.54
CA ALA A 188 -2.66 -2.61 3.72
C ALA A 188 -2.79 -4.14 3.81
N LEU A 189 -2.06 -4.85 2.97
CA LEU A 189 -1.99 -6.31 2.95
C LEU A 189 -0.54 -6.76 3.14
N THR A 190 -0.33 -7.77 3.98
CA THR A 190 0.98 -8.40 4.15
C THR A 190 1.14 -9.56 3.17
N ASN A 191 2.20 -9.56 2.40
CA ASN A 191 2.49 -10.59 1.38
C ASN A 191 3.29 -11.77 1.97
N ARG A 192 2.66 -12.56 2.85
CA ARG A 192 3.35 -13.64 3.57
C ARG A 192 3.77 -14.83 2.70
N ALA A 193 3.04 -15.09 1.63
CA ALA A 193 3.26 -16.24 0.76
C ALA A 193 3.83 -15.86 -0.61
N ASP A 194 4.27 -14.63 -0.79
CA ASP A 194 4.73 -14.07 -2.08
C ASP A 194 3.74 -14.25 -3.24
N LEU A 195 2.44 -14.30 -2.90
CA LEU A 195 1.35 -14.45 -3.87
C LEU A 195 0.87 -13.11 -4.42
N LEU A 196 1.03 -12.04 -3.64
CA LEU A 196 0.56 -10.72 -4.01
C LEU A 196 1.53 -10.09 -5.01
N ARG A 197 1.01 -9.75 -6.17
CA ARG A 197 1.74 -9.09 -7.27
C ARG A 197 1.05 -7.79 -7.64
N LEU A 198 1.80 -6.87 -8.22
CA LEU A 198 1.24 -5.61 -8.72
C LEU A 198 0.26 -5.89 -9.86
N GLY A 199 -0.82 -5.11 -9.91
CA GLY A 199 -1.83 -5.21 -10.97
C GLY A 199 -2.87 -6.32 -10.78
N LEU A 200 -2.89 -7.04 -9.65
CA LEU A 200 -3.96 -7.98 -9.35
C LEU A 200 -5.27 -7.25 -9.00
N PHE A 201 -6.38 -7.83 -9.45
CA PHE A 201 -7.74 -7.34 -9.19
C PHE A 201 -8.51 -8.29 -8.27
N GLY A 202 -9.46 -7.73 -7.53
CA GLY A 202 -10.28 -8.50 -6.63
C GLY A 202 -11.37 -7.67 -5.95
N THR A 203 -11.99 -8.26 -4.93
CA THR A 203 -13.04 -7.65 -4.13
C THR A 203 -12.61 -7.57 -2.67
N ALA A 204 -12.90 -6.45 -2.03
CA ALA A 204 -12.67 -6.23 -0.61
C ALA A 204 -14.01 -6.22 0.13
N ARG A 205 -14.09 -6.98 1.23
CA ARG A 205 -15.18 -6.92 2.21
C ARG A 205 -14.67 -6.18 3.43
N VAL A 206 -15.27 -5.05 3.72
CA VAL A 206 -14.90 -4.21 4.87
C VAL A 206 -15.81 -4.56 6.03
N GLY A 207 -15.24 -4.86 7.20
CA GLY A 207 -16.01 -5.03 8.42
C GLY A 207 -16.51 -3.68 8.92
N THR A 208 -17.83 -3.52 9.06
CA THR A 208 -18.46 -2.25 9.44
C THR A 208 -18.42 -1.98 10.95
N GLY A 209 -17.78 -2.85 11.72
CA GLY A 209 -17.67 -2.73 13.19
C GLY A 209 -18.91 -3.20 13.96
N GLU A 210 -20.00 -3.48 13.25
CA GLU A 210 -21.23 -4.04 13.86
C GLU A 210 -21.12 -5.54 14.16
N GLU A 211 -19.98 -6.16 13.84
CA GLU A 211 -19.74 -7.57 14.18
C GLU A 211 -19.62 -7.83 15.70
N SER A 212 -19.40 -6.79 16.50
CA SER A 212 -19.37 -6.92 17.98
C SER A 212 -20.76 -6.85 18.62
N GLU A 213 -21.79 -6.46 17.89
CA GLU A 213 -23.19 -6.44 18.32
C GLU A 213 -24.06 -7.32 17.39
N ARG A 214 -23.53 -8.38 16.85
CA ARG A 214 -24.41 -9.46 16.37
C ARG A 214 -25.05 -10.09 17.59
N GLN A 215 -26.09 -9.45 18.11
CA GLN A 215 -27.18 -10.20 18.74
C GLN A 215 -27.48 -11.32 17.75
N SER A 216 -27.36 -12.57 18.20
CA SER A 216 -27.77 -13.71 17.40
C SER A 216 -29.24 -13.51 17.07
N VAL A 217 -29.51 -13.09 15.84
CA VAL A 217 -30.89 -12.86 15.42
C VAL A 217 -31.36 -14.17 14.84
N PRO A 218 -32.48 -14.72 15.32
CA PRO A 218 -33.01 -15.96 14.80
C PRO A 218 -33.23 -15.84 13.28
N VAL A 219 -32.78 -16.86 12.56
CA VAL A 219 -32.96 -16.97 11.12
C VAL A 219 -33.69 -18.28 10.87
N VAL A 220 -34.83 -18.22 10.21
CA VAL A 220 -35.65 -19.40 9.87
C VAL A 220 -35.67 -19.62 8.35
N PRO A 221 -35.78 -20.88 7.88
CA PRO A 221 -36.05 -21.14 6.49
C PRO A 221 -37.33 -20.44 6.04
N ARG A 222 -37.38 -19.96 4.78
CA ARG A 222 -38.58 -19.28 4.26
C ARG A 222 -39.82 -20.18 4.31
N ASP A 223 -39.64 -21.48 4.15
CA ASP A 223 -40.70 -22.50 4.15
C ASP A 223 -41.31 -22.69 5.56
N ALA A 224 -40.67 -22.28 6.63
CA ALA A 224 -41.19 -22.30 7.98
C ALA A 224 -42.18 -21.17 8.28
N VAL A 225 -42.23 -20.16 7.43
CA VAL A 225 -43.06 -18.97 7.61
C VAL A 225 -44.35 -19.09 6.80
N THR A 226 -45.47 -18.81 7.45
CA THR A 226 -46.77 -18.79 6.77
C THR A 226 -47.63 -17.63 7.28
N ASP A 227 -48.69 -17.29 6.55
CA ASP A 227 -49.62 -16.24 6.96
C ASP A 227 -50.95 -16.90 7.43
N ILE A 228 -51.47 -16.46 8.55
CA ILE A 228 -52.80 -16.81 9.05
C ILE A 228 -53.61 -15.50 9.20
N GLY A 229 -54.56 -15.28 8.29
CA GLY A 229 -55.25 -14.00 8.14
C GLY A 229 -54.24 -12.92 7.71
N GLU A 230 -54.20 -11.83 8.49
CA GLU A 230 -53.26 -10.70 8.25
C GLU A 230 -51.93 -10.83 9.00
N LYS A 231 -51.69 -11.94 9.73
CA LYS A 231 -50.55 -12.15 10.58
C LYS A 231 -49.58 -13.13 9.97
N THR A 232 -48.30 -12.76 9.96
CA THR A 232 -47.21 -13.66 9.60
C THR A 232 -46.77 -14.44 10.82
N VAL A 233 -46.80 -15.78 10.73
CA VAL A 233 -46.56 -16.67 11.85
C VAL A 233 -45.56 -17.77 11.54
N VAL A 234 -44.97 -18.33 12.60
CA VAL A 234 -44.25 -19.60 12.62
C VAL A 234 -44.84 -20.55 13.63
N PHE A 235 -44.71 -21.84 13.41
CA PHE A 235 -45.11 -22.86 14.39
C PHE A 235 -43.87 -23.28 15.20
N VAL A 236 -44.00 -23.23 16.54
CA VAL A 236 -42.97 -23.64 17.47
C VAL A 236 -43.39 -24.89 18.19
N GLN A 237 -42.55 -25.93 18.15
CA GLN A 237 -42.80 -27.17 18.90
C GLN A 237 -42.45 -27.00 20.37
N GLN A 238 -43.39 -27.30 21.23
CA GLN A 238 -43.22 -27.31 22.70
C GLN A 238 -42.62 -28.64 23.19
N ALA A 239 -42.12 -28.66 24.40
CA ALA A 239 -41.48 -29.83 25.02
C ALA A 239 -42.47 -31.04 25.25
N ASP A 240 -43.75 -30.76 25.33
CA ASP A 240 -44.83 -31.73 25.46
C ASP A 240 -45.31 -32.32 24.13
N GLY A 241 -44.78 -31.81 22.99
CA GLY A 241 -45.12 -32.27 21.66
C GLY A 241 -46.20 -31.43 21.00
N ASP A 242 -46.78 -30.47 21.66
CA ASP A 242 -47.74 -29.51 21.09
C ASP A 242 -47.04 -28.43 20.24
N TYR A 243 -47.88 -27.73 19.45
CA TYR A 243 -47.40 -26.66 18.57
C TYR A 243 -48.06 -25.34 18.86
N ASP A 244 -47.24 -24.34 19.15
CA ASP A 244 -47.70 -22.97 19.38
C ASP A 244 -47.54 -22.12 18.13
N VAL A 245 -48.45 -21.16 17.96
CA VAL A 245 -48.42 -20.19 16.86
C VAL A 245 -47.79 -18.91 17.37
N HIS A 246 -46.59 -18.60 16.86
CA HIS A 246 -45.90 -17.36 17.21
C HIS A 246 -46.02 -16.36 16.06
N GLU A 247 -46.58 -15.19 16.36
CA GLU A 247 -46.60 -14.06 15.42
C GLU A 247 -45.18 -13.48 15.35
N VAL A 248 -44.64 -13.34 14.10
CA VAL A 248 -43.27 -12.90 13.88
C VAL A 248 -43.22 -11.68 12.96
N VAL A 249 -42.26 -10.79 13.25
CA VAL A 249 -41.92 -9.70 12.37
C VAL A 249 -40.66 -10.11 11.60
N LEU A 250 -40.80 -10.12 10.27
CA LEU A 250 -39.72 -10.52 9.38
C LEU A 250 -38.84 -9.33 9.00
N GLY A 251 -37.56 -9.60 8.79
CA GLY A 251 -36.56 -8.68 8.26
C GLY A 251 -36.11 -9.09 6.87
N GLU A 252 -34.82 -8.89 6.59
CA GLU A 252 -34.22 -9.21 5.27
C GLU A 252 -34.21 -10.71 4.99
N GLU A 253 -34.49 -11.07 3.73
CA GLU A 253 -34.38 -12.41 3.20
C GLU A 253 -33.08 -12.59 2.44
N ALA A 254 -32.31 -13.65 2.72
CA ALA A 254 -31.10 -14.02 2.01
C ALA A 254 -30.94 -15.54 1.94
N LEU A 255 -30.59 -16.05 0.79
CA LEU A 255 -30.27 -17.48 0.57
C LEU A 255 -31.38 -18.44 1.02
N GLY A 256 -32.65 -18.11 0.81
CA GLY A 256 -33.81 -18.92 1.21
C GLY A 256 -34.06 -18.97 2.72
N LYS A 257 -33.44 -18.05 3.49
CA LYS A 257 -33.66 -17.85 4.92
C LYS A 257 -34.13 -16.45 5.18
N VAL A 258 -35.00 -16.29 6.17
CA VAL A 258 -35.57 -15.00 6.57
C VAL A 258 -35.14 -14.68 8.00
N ARG A 259 -34.68 -13.47 8.21
CA ARG A 259 -34.36 -12.93 9.53
C ARG A 259 -35.66 -12.68 10.30
N VAL A 260 -35.75 -13.13 11.55
CA VAL A 260 -36.86 -12.82 12.44
C VAL A 260 -36.43 -11.67 13.36
N VAL A 261 -37.10 -10.54 13.24
CA VAL A 261 -36.78 -9.32 14.03
C VAL A 261 -37.36 -9.43 15.43
N SER A 262 -38.57 -10.02 15.57
CA SER A 262 -39.25 -10.23 16.86
C SER A 262 -40.25 -11.36 16.74
N GLY A 263 -40.64 -11.92 17.91
CA GLY A 263 -41.66 -13.00 18.00
C GLY A 263 -41.07 -14.40 18.14
N LEU A 264 -39.73 -14.59 18.12
CA LEU A 264 -39.06 -15.89 18.28
C LEU A 264 -37.90 -15.73 19.29
N ARG A 265 -37.69 -16.73 20.13
CA ARG A 265 -36.57 -16.78 21.09
C ARG A 265 -35.45 -17.70 20.55
N GLU A 266 -34.25 -17.53 21.10
CA GLU A 266 -33.15 -18.45 20.80
C GLU A 266 -33.47 -19.87 21.30
N HIS A 267 -33.09 -20.87 20.50
CA HIS A 267 -33.27 -22.31 20.78
C HIS A 267 -34.71 -22.83 20.71
N GLU A 268 -35.69 -22.06 20.25
CA GLU A 268 -37.02 -22.56 19.95
C GLU A 268 -37.01 -23.46 18.70
N LEU A 269 -37.70 -24.59 18.73
CA LEU A 269 -37.78 -25.53 17.65
C LEU A 269 -38.88 -25.10 16.67
N VAL A 270 -38.49 -24.54 15.53
CA VAL A 270 -39.42 -24.09 14.51
C VAL A 270 -39.73 -25.21 13.52
N VAL A 271 -41.00 -25.42 13.21
CA VAL A 271 -41.46 -26.39 12.25
C VAL A 271 -41.16 -25.89 10.84
N VAL A 272 -40.45 -26.70 10.04
CA VAL A 272 -40.13 -26.43 8.64
C VAL A 272 -41.02 -27.25 7.71
N ASP A 273 -41.20 -28.53 8.01
CA ASP A 273 -42.04 -29.45 7.22
C ASP A 273 -43.42 -29.66 7.87
N GLY A 274 -44.49 -29.63 7.09
CA GLY A 274 -45.85 -29.81 7.54
C GLY A 274 -46.55 -28.51 7.98
N VAL A 275 -45.95 -27.35 7.75
CA VAL A 275 -46.50 -26.01 8.08
C VAL A 275 -47.91 -25.81 7.54
N PHE A 276 -48.20 -26.31 6.30
CA PHE A 276 -49.51 -26.20 5.70
C PHE A 276 -50.58 -27.05 6.45
N THR A 277 -50.20 -28.20 6.98
CA THR A 277 -51.10 -29.07 7.76
C THR A 277 -51.47 -28.39 9.09
N LEU A 278 -50.48 -27.83 9.77
CA LEU A 278 -50.71 -27.10 11.01
C LEU A 278 -51.57 -25.85 10.80
N LYS A 279 -51.26 -25.07 9.73
CA LYS A 279 -52.11 -23.94 9.32
C LYS A 279 -53.58 -24.34 9.13
N SER A 280 -53.82 -25.45 8.41
CA SER A 280 -55.15 -25.93 8.14
C SER A 280 -55.88 -26.39 9.41
N ALA A 281 -55.15 -26.97 10.40
CA ALA A 281 -55.71 -27.36 11.68
C ALA A 281 -56.11 -26.14 12.49
N VAL A 282 -55.26 -25.12 12.58
CA VAL A 282 -55.56 -23.87 13.31
C VAL A 282 -56.73 -23.12 12.70
N MET A 283 -56.81 -23.06 11.36
CA MET A 283 -57.95 -22.40 10.71
C MET A 283 -59.28 -23.15 10.94
N LYS A 284 -59.27 -24.49 11.01
CA LYS A 284 -60.47 -25.25 11.35
C LYS A 284 -60.95 -25.04 12.79
N SER A 285 -60.02 -24.96 13.75
CA SER A 285 -60.39 -24.69 15.15
C SER A 285 -60.99 -23.29 15.33
N SER A 286 -60.47 -22.29 14.61
CA SER A 286 -61.00 -20.91 14.70
C SER A 286 -62.38 -20.75 14.03
N PHE A 287 -62.79 -21.65 13.12
CA PHE A 287 -64.15 -21.65 12.52
C PHE A 287 -65.12 -22.50 13.29
N GLY A 288 -64.67 -23.38 14.22
CA GLY A 288 -65.54 -24.25 15.02
C GLY A 288 -66.03 -23.63 16.33
N GLU A 289 -65.50 -22.50 16.76
CA GLU A 289 -65.95 -21.76 17.97
C GLU A 289 -66.93 -20.62 17.67
N ALA A 290 -67.42 -20.52 16.43
CA ALA A 290 -68.34 -19.46 16.00
C ALA A 290 -69.80 -19.98 15.77
N GLU A 291 -70.19 -21.12 16.36
CA GLU A 291 -71.58 -21.58 16.44
C GLU A 291 -72.16 -21.57 17.86
#